data_d20d2498a300f8265cce80ab88bf80cf
#
_entry.id   d20d2498a300f8265cce80ab88bf80cf
#
_cell.length_a   1.000
_cell.length_b   1.000
_cell.length_c   1.000
_cell.angle_alpha   90.00
_cell.angle_beta   90.00
_cell.angle_gamma   90.00
#
_symmetry.space_group_name_H-M   'P 1'
#
loop_
_entity.id
_entity.type
_entity.pdbx_description
1 polymer ?
#
loop_
_entity_poly.entity_id
_entity_poly.type
_entity_poly.pdbx_seq_one_letter_code
_entity_poly.pdbx_strand_id
1 'polypeptide(L)'
;MRRSVIFLALAWLLSTALAQTNVVMFLDPREPMELYQQYADSYNAANPDVTITFESGGATSDQQQQYLNTVLSGQSGDIDIFQIDVIRPATYAAAGWADPLDGYLGADRDAYLSEFLAGPVNADTVNGTLYAVPAYTDAMFLYYRADLLEKYGFEPPATLEELERQALAIMEGENNPNLQGYNYQGAAIEGAVCTFLQPFWSAGGDWLDDAGNVNVESGAGRRALEWYQRTLDSGITKPNIAETATDNSRQEFQAGHVVFMVNWGYAWAHFQNDEDSTVRGNVGVAPIPAFEGGESYTCVGGWQWALNPYGDNKDVAFDVIRHYSSPEFQRDLAIVGGRMPARSALYQDAAVLEANPHFGAFYDVILGARPRPVTEFYTDVSEIIRSNVNAFLAGTQSIDDTLAEMQIGLEDAIE
;
A
#
# COMPACT_ATOMS: atom_id res chain seq x y z
N MET A 1 50.24 72.46 14.49
CA MET A 1 50.24 71.02 14.25
C MET A 1 48.89 70.47 14.77
N ARG A 2 47.87 70.26 13.89
CA ARG A 2 46.59 69.66 14.22
C ARG A 2 46.63 68.17 13.91
N ARG A 3 46.44 67.31 14.93
CA ARG A 3 46.35 65.87 14.78
C ARG A 3 44.87 65.52 14.55
N SER A 4 44.55 65.05 13.34
CA SER A 4 43.24 64.47 13.02
C SER A 4 43.24 63.02 13.49
N VAL A 5 42.32 62.69 14.35
CA VAL A 5 42.03 61.31 14.80
C VAL A 5 40.91 60.80 13.92
N ILE A 6 41.24 59.78 13.08
CA ILE A 6 40.25 59.07 12.27
C ILE A 6 39.68 57.95 13.13
N PHE A 7 38.37 58.02 13.46
CA PHE A 7 37.63 56.87 14.06
C PHE A 7 37.19 55.92 12.96
N LEU A 8 37.80 54.77 12.87
CA LEU A 8 37.25 53.64 12.07
C LEU A 8 36.11 53.00 12.90
N ALA A 9 34.90 53.19 12.45
CA ALA A 9 33.74 52.41 12.91
C ALA A 9 33.74 51.05 12.28
N LEU A 10 34.10 50.00 13.01
CA LEU A 10 33.96 48.60 12.61
C LEU A 10 32.46 48.23 12.78
N ALA A 11 31.71 48.19 11.65
CA ALA A 11 30.39 47.62 11.62
C ALA A 11 30.49 46.10 11.74
N TRP A 12 30.17 45.54 12.88
CA TRP A 12 29.98 44.11 13.06
C TRP A 12 28.64 43.75 12.38
N LEU A 13 28.70 43.13 11.19
CA LEU A 13 27.60 42.36 10.64
C LEU A 13 27.46 41.11 11.47
N LEU A 14 26.57 41.14 12.45
CA LEU A 14 26.03 39.92 13.08
C LEU A 14 25.23 39.20 12.00
N SER A 15 25.83 38.28 11.28
CA SER A 15 25.11 37.23 10.59
C SER A 15 24.52 36.33 11.70
N THR A 16 23.27 36.53 12.04
CA THR A 16 22.51 35.50 12.74
C THR A 16 22.47 34.31 11.80
N ALA A 17 23.29 33.31 12.06
CA ALA A 17 23.07 31.99 11.48
C ALA A 17 21.69 31.57 12.01
N LEU A 18 20.67 31.62 11.16
CA LEU A 18 19.39 30.99 11.46
C LEU A 18 19.68 29.52 11.71
N ALA A 19 19.18 28.98 12.81
CA ALA A 19 19.32 27.57 13.11
C ALA A 19 18.62 26.80 11.99
N GLN A 20 19.36 25.97 11.28
CA GLN A 20 18.81 25.14 10.21
C GLN A 20 17.92 24.07 10.82
N THR A 21 16.64 24.05 10.43
CA THR A 21 15.68 23.04 10.83
C THR A 21 15.86 21.81 9.93
N ASN A 22 16.19 20.67 10.51
CA ASN A 22 16.20 19.40 9.75
C ASN A 22 14.86 18.69 9.99
N VAL A 23 14.21 18.28 8.90
CA VAL A 23 13.00 17.46 8.90
C VAL A 23 13.36 16.09 8.36
N VAL A 24 13.22 15.07 9.20
CA VAL A 24 13.51 13.67 8.85
C VAL A 24 12.22 12.97 8.46
N MET A 25 12.16 12.44 7.23
CA MET A 25 11.04 11.68 6.71
C MET A 25 11.40 10.20 6.61
N PHE A 26 10.62 9.34 7.26
CA PHE A 26 10.72 7.89 7.11
C PHE A 26 9.82 7.41 5.97
N LEU A 27 10.40 6.70 5.00
CA LEU A 27 9.74 6.25 3.77
C LEU A 27 9.87 4.74 3.56
N ASP A 28 8.95 4.22 2.77
CA ASP A 28 9.10 2.88 2.19
C ASP A 28 10.34 2.84 1.28
N PRO A 29 11.25 1.84 1.42
CA PRO A 29 12.46 1.75 0.61
C PRO A 29 12.21 1.53 -0.90
N ARG A 30 10.97 1.22 -1.30
CA ARG A 30 10.54 1.04 -2.70
C ARG A 30 10.08 2.35 -3.35
N GLU A 31 10.13 3.47 -2.64
CA GLU A 31 9.77 4.77 -3.20
C GLU A 31 10.82 5.25 -4.23
N PRO A 32 10.42 6.00 -5.27
CA PRO A 32 11.33 6.57 -6.25
C PRO A 32 12.15 7.72 -5.64
N MET A 33 13.20 7.38 -4.90
CA MET A 33 13.98 8.32 -4.08
C MET A 33 14.54 9.51 -4.85
N GLU A 34 14.83 9.37 -6.15
CA GLU A 34 15.27 10.50 -6.97
C GLU A 34 14.19 11.59 -7.09
N LEU A 35 12.92 11.19 -7.23
CA LEU A 35 11.79 12.11 -7.25
C LEU A 35 11.62 12.79 -5.89
N TYR A 36 11.67 12.03 -4.80
CA TYR A 36 11.60 12.58 -3.45
C TYR A 36 12.70 13.61 -3.20
N GLN A 37 13.93 13.32 -3.62
CA GLN A 37 15.04 14.26 -3.50
C GLN A 37 14.85 15.53 -4.32
N GLN A 38 14.32 15.44 -5.55
CA GLN A 38 14.02 16.62 -6.38
C GLN A 38 13.01 17.55 -5.69
N TYR A 39 11.99 16.98 -5.04
CA TYR A 39 11.01 17.77 -4.30
C TYR A 39 11.59 18.33 -3.00
N ALA A 40 12.47 17.61 -2.29
CA ALA A 40 13.22 18.13 -1.16
C ALA A 40 14.09 19.33 -1.56
N ASP A 41 14.84 19.22 -2.66
CA ASP A 41 15.70 20.29 -3.16
C ASP A 41 14.89 21.53 -3.56
N SER A 42 13.71 21.33 -4.18
CA SER A 42 12.78 22.40 -4.51
C SER A 42 12.23 23.12 -3.27
N TYR A 43 11.84 22.33 -2.26
CA TYR A 43 11.35 22.88 -0.99
C TYR A 43 12.45 23.65 -0.25
N ASN A 44 13.66 23.09 -0.16
CA ASN A 44 14.80 23.69 0.50
C ASN A 44 15.24 25.00 -0.20
N ALA A 45 15.14 25.07 -1.55
CA ALA A 45 15.43 26.28 -2.28
C ALA A 45 14.44 27.43 -1.97
N ALA A 46 13.18 27.10 -1.72
CA ALA A 46 12.15 28.06 -1.29
C ALA A 46 12.24 28.40 0.21
N ASN A 47 12.76 27.48 1.02
CA ASN A 47 12.86 27.55 2.48
C ASN A 47 14.31 27.28 2.93
N PRO A 48 15.26 28.24 2.76
CA PRO A 48 16.69 28.00 2.95
C PRO A 48 17.08 27.63 4.40
N ASP A 49 16.20 27.83 5.35
CA ASP A 49 16.39 27.48 6.76
C ASP A 49 15.94 26.05 7.10
N VAL A 50 15.39 25.32 6.11
CA VAL A 50 14.91 23.95 6.28
C VAL A 50 15.74 23.00 5.42
N THR A 51 16.05 21.83 5.93
CA THR A 51 16.63 20.70 5.19
C THR A 51 15.74 19.48 5.39
N ILE A 52 15.36 18.82 4.31
CA ILE A 52 14.63 17.55 4.35
C ILE A 52 15.63 16.41 4.13
N THR A 53 15.58 15.41 5.00
CA THR A 53 16.38 14.18 4.90
C THR A 53 15.49 12.96 4.98
N PHE A 54 15.95 11.83 4.42
CA PHE A 54 15.15 10.62 4.33
C PHE A 54 15.79 9.47 5.07
N GLU A 55 14.95 8.72 5.77
CA GLU A 55 15.27 7.42 6.34
C GLU A 55 14.32 6.37 5.76
N SER A 56 14.76 5.13 5.68
CA SER A 56 13.93 4.01 5.26
C SER A 56 14.34 2.74 5.98
N GLY A 57 13.40 1.82 6.16
CA GLY A 57 13.68 0.54 6.81
C GLY A 57 12.52 -0.43 6.68
N GLY A 58 12.85 -1.72 6.53
CA GLY A 58 11.87 -2.78 6.34
C GLY A 58 11.34 -2.89 4.92
N ALA A 59 11.32 -4.10 4.37
CA ALA A 59 10.85 -4.39 3.01
C ALA A 59 9.33 -4.65 2.95
N THR A 60 8.66 -4.75 4.10
CA THR A 60 7.22 -5.01 4.21
C THR A 60 6.57 -4.03 5.17
N SER A 61 5.23 -3.83 5.06
CA SER A 61 4.44 -3.02 6.00
C SER A 61 4.68 -3.41 7.45
N ASP A 62 4.78 -4.71 7.73
CA ASP A 62 5.03 -5.24 9.07
C ASP A 62 6.41 -4.89 9.63
N GLN A 63 7.46 -4.98 8.81
CA GLN A 63 8.82 -4.63 9.22
C GLN A 63 8.96 -3.12 9.46
N GLN A 64 8.32 -2.30 8.62
CA GLN A 64 8.28 -0.85 8.81
C GLN A 64 7.54 -0.50 10.10
N GLN A 65 6.40 -1.15 10.38
CA GLN A 65 5.69 -0.99 11.63
C GLN A 65 6.56 -1.34 12.84
N GLN A 66 7.29 -2.46 12.81
CA GLN A 66 8.18 -2.86 13.92
C GLN A 66 9.26 -1.80 14.19
N TYR A 67 9.83 -1.23 13.13
CA TYR A 67 10.80 -0.14 13.26
C TYR A 67 10.16 1.10 13.90
N LEU A 68 9.05 1.58 13.35
CA LEU A 68 8.33 2.74 13.85
C LEU A 68 7.81 2.55 15.29
N ASN A 69 7.31 1.35 15.63
CA ASN A 69 6.91 1.02 16.99
C ASN A 69 8.07 1.17 17.98
N THR A 70 9.29 0.79 17.58
CA THR A 70 10.49 0.95 18.42
C THR A 70 10.82 2.42 18.65
N VAL A 71 10.80 3.25 17.58
CA VAL A 71 11.06 4.68 17.64
C VAL A 71 10.02 5.40 18.51
N LEU A 72 8.73 5.16 18.21
CA LEU A 72 7.62 5.89 18.83
C LEU A 72 7.34 5.46 20.27
N SER A 73 7.50 4.16 20.60
CA SER A 73 7.40 3.71 22.00
C SER A 73 8.54 4.25 22.87
N GLY A 74 9.71 4.50 22.27
CA GLY A 74 10.82 5.20 22.91
C GLY A 74 10.63 6.71 23.03
N GLN A 75 9.53 7.26 22.50
CA GLN A 75 9.25 8.70 22.44
C GLN A 75 10.38 9.49 21.76
N SER A 76 11.03 8.88 20.75
CA SER A 76 12.09 9.55 20.02
C SER A 76 11.51 10.56 19.01
N GLY A 77 12.13 11.75 18.97
CA GLY A 77 11.87 12.78 17.96
C GLY A 77 12.85 12.73 16.77
N ASP A 78 13.59 11.65 16.60
CA ASP A 78 14.61 11.53 15.50
C ASP A 78 13.98 11.50 14.10
N ILE A 79 12.73 11.08 14.00
CA ILE A 79 11.91 11.11 12.78
C ILE A 79 10.77 12.10 13.00
N ASP A 80 10.56 13.05 12.10
CA ASP A 80 9.48 14.04 12.19
C ASP A 80 8.20 13.59 11.48
N ILE A 81 8.36 12.98 10.30
CA ILE A 81 7.28 12.51 9.42
C ILE A 81 7.52 11.06 9.06
N PHE A 82 6.48 10.27 9.05
CA PHE A 82 6.61 8.88 8.64
C PHE A 82 5.43 8.41 7.80
N GLN A 83 5.73 7.54 6.83
CA GLN A 83 4.70 6.82 6.08
C GLN A 83 4.17 5.65 6.90
N ILE A 84 2.84 5.50 6.94
CA ILE A 84 2.14 4.34 7.49
C ILE A 84 1.17 3.76 6.48
N ASP A 85 1.02 2.44 6.48
CA ASP A 85 0.01 1.74 5.69
C ASP A 85 -1.39 2.20 6.13
N VAL A 86 -2.33 2.31 5.19
CA VAL A 86 -3.71 2.76 5.36
C VAL A 86 -4.49 2.07 6.50
N ILE A 87 -4.02 0.92 6.94
CA ILE A 87 -4.58 0.13 8.05
C ILE A 87 -4.13 0.59 9.44
N ARG A 88 -3.13 1.50 9.54
CA ARG A 88 -2.46 1.83 10.80
C ARG A 88 -2.98 3.06 11.53
N PRO A 89 -3.67 4.04 10.92
CA PRO A 89 -4.04 5.28 11.61
C PRO A 89 -4.79 5.05 12.93
N ALA A 90 -5.73 4.10 13.00
CA ALA A 90 -6.48 3.81 14.21
C ALA A 90 -5.58 3.29 15.35
N THR A 91 -4.67 2.35 15.05
CA THR A 91 -3.71 1.81 16.02
C THR A 91 -2.75 2.89 16.53
N TYR A 92 -2.23 3.75 15.62
CA TYR A 92 -1.28 4.80 15.98
C TYR A 92 -1.96 5.93 16.77
N ALA A 93 -3.22 6.27 16.43
CA ALA A 93 -4.02 7.21 17.21
C ALA A 93 -4.28 6.70 18.62
N ALA A 94 -4.68 5.44 18.78
CA ALA A 94 -4.93 4.82 20.08
C ALA A 94 -3.66 4.76 20.96
N ALA A 95 -2.50 4.48 20.36
CA ALA A 95 -1.20 4.44 21.03
C ALA A 95 -0.63 5.84 21.34
N GLY A 96 -1.21 6.92 20.81
CA GLY A 96 -0.66 8.27 20.90
C GLY A 96 0.65 8.45 20.12
N TRP A 97 0.81 7.72 19.01
CA TRP A 97 2.00 7.73 18.16
C TRP A 97 1.86 8.57 16.90
N ALA A 98 0.68 9.10 16.62
CA ALA A 98 0.44 10.08 15.56
C ALA A 98 -0.15 11.36 16.16
N ASP A 99 0.34 12.51 15.71
CA ASP A 99 -0.16 13.82 16.17
C ASP A 99 -1.50 14.14 15.48
N PRO A 100 -2.51 14.69 16.18
CA PRO A 100 -3.74 15.18 15.55
C PRO A 100 -3.47 16.32 14.58
N LEU A 101 -3.98 16.20 13.33
CA LEU A 101 -3.65 17.15 12.25
C LEU A 101 -4.67 18.28 12.04
N ASP A 102 -5.85 18.21 12.67
CA ASP A 102 -6.93 19.20 12.49
C ASP A 102 -6.48 20.63 12.84
N GLY A 103 -5.62 20.78 13.85
CA GLY A 103 -5.09 22.07 14.28
C GLY A 103 -4.21 22.76 13.24
N TYR A 104 -3.45 22.00 12.47
CA TYR A 104 -2.56 22.51 11.41
C TYR A 104 -3.34 22.92 10.15
N LEU A 105 -4.47 22.26 9.88
CA LEU A 105 -5.36 22.58 8.75
C LEU A 105 -6.32 23.73 9.09
N GLY A 106 -6.75 23.83 10.35
CA GLY A 106 -7.64 24.88 10.82
C GLY A 106 -8.97 24.93 10.04
N ALA A 107 -9.35 26.13 9.59
CA ALA A 107 -10.60 26.34 8.85
C ALA A 107 -10.59 25.73 7.44
N ASP A 108 -9.44 25.42 6.88
CA ASP A 108 -9.28 24.89 5.53
C ASP A 108 -9.39 23.37 5.46
N ARG A 109 -9.54 22.69 6.62
CA ARG A 109 -9.54 21.22 6.75
C ARG A 109 -10.46 20.54 5.73
N ASP A 110 -11.74 20.89 5.73
CA ASP A 110 -12.73 20.21 4.89
C ASP A 110 -12.50 20.50 3.40
N ALA A 111 -12.09 21.72 3.07
CA ALA A 111 -11.74 22.09 1.70
C ALA A 111 -10.52 21.29 1.21
N TYR A 112 -9.48 21.18 2.05
CA TYR A 112 -8.27 20.42 1.74
C TYR A 112 -8.57 18.93 1.56
N LEU A 113 -9.31 18.32 2.50
CA LEU A 113 -9.63 16.90 2.45
C LEU A 113 -10.60 16.53 1.31
N SER A 114 -11.45 17.44 0.86
CA SER A 114 -12.37 17.21 -0.25
C SER A 114 -11.68 16.97 -1.61
N GLU A 115 -10.39 17.30 -1.73
CA GLU A 115 -9.61 17.05 -2.93
C GLU A 115 -9.12 15.59 -3.03
N PHE A 116 -9.17 14.85 -1.92
CA PHE A 116 -8.74 13.46 -1.84
C PHE A 116 -9.91 12.48 -2.01
N LEU A 117 -9.59 11.23 -2.34
CA LEU A 117 -10.55 10.13 -2.32
C LEU A 117 -11.06 9.89 -0.90
N ALA A 118 -12.35 9.64 -0.77
CA ALA A 118 -12.98 9.48 0.54
C ALA A 118 -12.45 8.25 1.33
N GLY A 119 -12.10 7.17 0.64
CA GLY A 119 -11.60 5.94 1.27
C GLY A 119 -10.37 6.18 2.15
N PRO A 120 -9.25 6.68 1.62
CA PRO A 120 -8.07 7.04 2.40
C PRO A 120 -8.35 8.07 3.51
N VAL A 121 -9.10 9.13 3.22
CA VAL A 121 -9.45 10.17 4.23
C VAL A 121 -10.23 9.56 5.39
N ASN A 122 -11.14 8.63 5.12
CA ASN A 122 -11.90 7.94 6.16
C ASN A 122 -10.99 7.04 7.02
N ALA A 123 -10.01 6.36 6.40
CA ALA A 123 -9.03 5.54 7.12
C ALA A 123 -8.11 6.40 8.02
N ASP A 124 -7.79 7.62 7.59
CA ASP A 124 -6.94 8.57 8.31
C ASP A 124 -7.68 9.33 9.43
N THR A 125 -9.01 9.22 9.46
CA THR A 125 -9.88 9.91 10.42
C THR A 125 -10.40 8.95 11.48
N VAL A 126 -9.93 9.09 12.71
CA VAL A 126 -10.30 8.24 13.84
C VAL A 126 -11.14 9.06 14.83
N ASN A 127 -12.37 8.60 15.09
CA ASN A 127 -13.32 9.29 15.98
C ASN A 127 -13.51 10.78 15.63
N GLY A 128 -13.49 11.12 14.34
CA GLY A 128 -13.68 12.49 13.82
C GLY A 128 -12.42 13.35 13.81
N THR A 129 -11.29 12.86 14.32
CA THR A 129 -9.98 13.54 14.33
C THR A 129 -9.07 12.96 13.23
N LEU A 130 -8.44 13.83 12.46
CA LEU A 130 -7.49 13.45 11.40
C LEU A 130 -6.11 13.16 12.00
N TYR A 131 -5.53 11.99 11.72
CA TYR A 131 -4.20 11.59 12.21
C TYR A 131 -3.16 11.39 11.12
N ALA A 132 -3.60 11.32 9.86
CA ALA A 132 -2.69 11.24 8.73
C ALA A 132 -3.28 11.96 7.50
N VAL A 133 -2.44 12.19 6.48
CA VAL A 133 -2.82 12.76 5.19
C VAL A 133 -2.48 11.74 4.10
N PRO A 134 -3.37 11.44 3.14
CA PRO A 134 -3.08 10.47 2.10
C PRO A 134 -1.87 10.83 1.27
N ALA A 135 -0.81 10.01 1.31
CA ALA A 135 0.35 10.12 0.43
C ALA A 135 -0.01 9.61 -0.97
N TYR A 136 -0.57 8.42 -1.03
CA TYR A 136 -1.17 7.80 -2.20
C TYR A 136 -2.14 6.69 -1.77
N THR A 137 -3.03 6.27 -2.67
CA THR A 137 -3.88 5.09 -2.47
C THR A 137 -3.34 3.91 -3.26
N ASP A 138 -3.91 2.73 -3.07
CA ASP A 138 -3.64 1.56 -3.88
C ASP A 138 -4.85 0.62 -3.91
N ALA A 139 -4.88 -0.24 -4.91
CA ALA A 139 -5.81 -1.35 -5.03
C ALA A 139 -5.09 -2.53 -5.68
N MET A 140 -5.55 -3.75 -5.41
CA MET A 140 -5.02 -4.93 -6.08
C MET A 140 -5.79 -5.21 -7.36
N PHE A 141 -5.07 -5.74 -8.36
CA PHE A 141 -5.62 -6.12 -9.65
C PHE A 141 -5.15 -7.51 -10.05
N LEU A 142 -5.87 -8.14 -10.95
CA LEU A 142 -5.36 -9.26 -11.71
C LEU A 142 -4.47 -8.73 -12.85
N TYR A 143 -3.19 -9.07 -12.81
CA TYR A 143 -2.27 -8.93 -13.93
C TYR A 143 -2.24 -10.23 -14.73
N TYR A 144 -2.20 -10.12 -16.05
CA TYR A 144 -2.16 -11.30 -16.92
C TYR A 144 -1.25 -11.10 -18.13
N ARG A 145 -0.74 -12.18 -18.67
CA ARG A 145 0.03 -12.22 -19.89
C ARG A 145 -0.91 -12.06 -21.10
N ALA A 146 -1.03 -10.82 -21.59
CA ALA A 146 -1.93 -10.48 -22.70
C ALA A 146 -1.58 -11.25 -23.97
N ASP A 147 -0.29 -11.44 -24.25
CA ASP A 147 0.21 -12.23 -25.38
C ASP A 147 -0.21 -13.71 -25.32
N LEU A 148 -0.22 -14.29 -24.12
CA LEU A 148 -0.66 -15.68 -23.93
C LEU A 148 -2.18 -15.80 -24.06
N LEU A 149 -2.95 -14.86 -23.49
CA LEU A 149 -4.39 -14.88 -23.65
C LEU A 149 -4.79 -14.75 -25.14
N GLU A 150 -4.18 -13.81 -25.87
CA GLU A 150 -4.38 -13.63 -27.30
C GLU A 150 -4.03 -14.91 -28.09
N LYS A 151 -2.88 -15.53 -27.80
CA LYS A 151 -2.42 -16.76 -28.45
C LYS A 151 -3.39 -17.92 -28.33
N TYR A 152 -4.05 -18.03 -27.14
CA TYR A 152 -5.01 -19.11 -26.86
C TYR A 152 -6.47 -18.71 -27.09
N GLY A 153 -6.73 -17.47 -27.53
CA GLY A 153 -8.07 -16.97 -27.81
C GLY A 153 -8.93 -16.78 -26.56
N PHE A 154 -8.33 -16.38 -25.44
CA PHE A 154 -9.02 -16.11 -24.20
C PHE A 154 -9.20 -14.61 -23.97
N GLU A 155 -10.34 -14.23 -23.39
CA GLU A 155 -10.54 -12.93 -22.75
C GLU A 155 -10.03 -12.99 -21.30
N PRO A 156 -9.75 -11.83 -20.65
CA PRO A 156 -9.41 -11.80 -19.23
C PRO A 156 -10.50 -12.51 -18.39
N PRO A 157 -10.12 -13.41 -17.45
CA PRO A 157 -11.08 -14.19 -16.71
C PRO A 157 -11.91 -13.30 -15.76
N ALA A 158 -13.23 -13.41 -15.81
CA ALA A 158 -14.14 -12.74 -14.91
C ALA A 158 -14.40 -13.55 -13.63
N THR A 159 -14.20 -14.88 -13.70
CA THR A 159 -14.38 -15.78 -12.57
C THR A 159 -13.12 -16.54 -12.21
N LEU A 160 -13.04 -16.99 -10.96
CA LEU A 160 -11.93 -17.82 -10.48
C LEU A 160 -11.90 -19.16 -11.20
N GLU A 161 -13.07 -19.70 -11.56
CA GLU A 161 -13.23 -20.92 -12.33
C GLU A 161 -12.72 -20.76 -13.78
N GLU A 162 -12.92 -19.57 -14.39
CA GLU A 162 -12.34 -19.25 -15.69
C GLU A 162 -10.83 -19.10 -15.61
N LEU A 163 -10.31 -18.44 -14.59
CA LEU A 163 -8.87 -18.29 -14.34
C LEU A 163 -8.20 -19.66 -14.28
N GLU A 164 -8.71 -20.57 -13.47
CA GLU A 164 -8.16 -21.93 -13.34
C GLU A 164 -8.15 -22.67 -14.71
N ARG A 165 -9.27 -22.66 -15.42
CA ARG A 165 -9.41 -23.31 -16.72
C ARG A 165 -8.43 -22.74 -17.76
N GLN A 166 -8.30 -21.41 -17.81
CA GLN A 166 -7.38 -20.72 -18.73
C GLN A 166 -5.92 -21.00 -18.36
N ALA A 167 -5.58 -20.93 -17.07
CA ALA A 167 -4.24 -21.23 -16.56
C ALA A 167 -3.80 -22.65 -16.95
N LEU A 168 -4.63 -23.66 -16.72
CA LEU A 168 -4.34 -25.04 -17.09
C LEU A 168 -4.13 -25.21 -18.60
N ALA A 169 -5.00 -24.63 -19.42
CA ALA A 169 -4.90 -24.72 -20.88
C ALA A 169 -3.63 -24.05 -21.42
N ILE A 170 -3.25 -22.89 -20.87
CA ILE A 170 -2.03 -22.17 -21.26
C ILE A 170 -0.78 -22.94 -20.81
N MET A 171 -0.73 -23.42 -19.57
CA MET A 171 0.40 -24.22 -19.06
C MET A 171 0.62 -25.49 -19.87
N GLU A 172 -0.46 -26.21 -20.21
CA GLU A 172 -0.40 -27.39 -21.06
C GLU A 172 0.12 -27.06 -22.48
N GLY A 173 -0.44 -25.98 -23.09
CA GLY A 173 -0.08 -25.56 -24.43
C GLY A 173 1.34 -25.02 -24.57
N GLU A 174 1.83 -24.28 -23.56
CA GLU A 174 3.22 -23.77 -23.52
C GLU A 174 4.22 -24.88 -23.23
N ASN A 175 3.82 -25.94 -22.52
CA ASN A 175 4.68 -27.05 -22.09
C ASN A 175 6.02 -26.56 -21.48
N ASN A 176 5.96 -25.47 -20.75
CA ASN A 176 7.10 -24.86 -20.06
C ASN A 176 7.04 -25.17 -18.54
N PRO A 177 7.93 -26.03 -18.02
CA PRO A 177 7.88 -26.43 -16.60
C PRO A 177 8.16 -25.28 -15.62
N ASN A 178 8.67 -24.14 -16.11
CA ASN A 178 8.89 -22.95 -15.29
C ASN A 178 7.67 -22.02 -15.25
N LEU A 179 6.69 -22.21 -16.14
CA LEU A 179 5.51 -21.38 -16.20
C LEU A 179 4.51 -21.80 -15.12
N GLN A 180 4.14 -20.85 -14.29
CA GLN A 180 3.11 -20.96 -13.26
C GLN A 180 1.81 -20.34 -13.78
N GLY A 181 0.68 -20.98 -13.51
CA GLY A 181 -0.62 -20.49 -13.93
C GLY A 181 -1.11 -19.30 -13.13
N TYR A 182 -0.98 -19.37 -11.79
CA TYR A 182 -1.48 -18.34 -10.88
C TYR A 182 -0.53 -18.09 -9.71
N ASN A 183 -0.29 -16.82 -9.41
CA ASN A 183 0.58 -16.37 -8.34
C ASN A 183 -0.08 -15.26 -7.51
N TYR A 184 0.17 -15.28 -6.20
CA TYR A 184 -0.35 -14.35 -5.21
C TYR A 184 0.59 -14.26 -3.99
N GLN A 185 0.24 -13.43 -3.01
CA GLN A 185 1.04 -13.23 -1.80
C GLN A 185 0.65 -14.25 -0.73
N GLY A 186 1.48 -15.27 -0.53
CA GLY A 186 1.21 -16.36 0.43
C GLY A 186 2.11 -16.34 1.67
N ALA A 187 3.19 -15.54 1.70
CA ALA A 187 4.03 -15.39 2.89
C ALA A 187 3.25 -14.75 4.05
N ALA A 188 3.68 -15.02 5.29
CA ALA A 188 3.06 -14.46 6.49
C ALA A 188 3.32 -12.95 6.63
N ILE A 189 2.87 -12.18 5.66
CA ILE A 189 2.94 -10.71 5.55
C ILE A 189 1.54 -10.13 5.39
N GLU A 190 1.41 -8.81 5.53
CA GLU A 190 0.13 -8.09 5.40
C GLU A 190 -0.62 -8.43 4.11
N GLY A 191 0.09 -8.70 3.00
CA GLY A 191 -0.53 -9.12 1.74
C GLY A 191 -1.35 -10.41 1.82
N ALA A 192 -1.02 -11.34 2.73
CA ALA A 192 -1.79 -12.57 2.92
C ALA A 192 -3.17 -12.33 3.52
N VAL A 193 -3.37 -11.22 4.25
CA VAL A 193 -4.70 -10.79 4.71
C VAL A 193 -5.61 -10.54 3.51
N CYS A 194 -5.15 -9.76 2.53
CA CYS A 194 -5.90 -9.51 1.30
C CYS A 194 -6.08 -10.78 0.44
N THR A 195 -5.08 -11.65 0.42
CA THR A 195 -5.18 -12.96 -0.24
C THR A 195 -6.38 -13.74 0.31
N PHE A 196 -6.60 -13.77 1.63
CA PHE A 196 -7.76 -14.41 2.22
C PHE A 196 -9.07 -13.61 1.98
N LEU A 197 -9.06 -12.30 2.22
CA LEU A 197 -10.27 -11.49 2.24
C LEU A 197 -10.95 -11.38 0.88
N GLN A 198 -10.21 -11.30 -0.23
CA GLN A 198 -10.80 -11.10 -1.56
C GLN A 198 -11.74 -12.24 -1.97
N PRO A 199 -11.33 -13.53 -1.98
CA PRO A 199 -12.25 -14.62 -2.25
C PRO A 199 -13.27 -14.83 -1.13
N PHE A 200 -12.95 -14.49 0.13
CA PHE A 200 -13.88 -14.53 1.24
C PHE A 200 -15.07 -13.58 1.03
N TRP A 201 -14.81 -12.34 0.65
CA TRP A 201 -15.84 -11.36 0.29
C TRP A 201 -16.62 -11.80 -0.94
N SER A 202 -15.93 -12.30 -1.97
CA SER A 202 -16.58 -12.81 -3.18
C SER A 202 -17.52 -13.98 -2.91
N ALA A 203 -17.26 -14.78 -1.87
CA ALA A 203 -18.15 -15.84 -1.39
C ALA A 203 -19.29 -15.32 -0.51
N GLY A 204 -19.39 -14.00 -0.30
CA GLY A 204 -20.42 -13.36 0.54
C GLY A 204 -20.07 -13.30 2.02
N GLY A 205 -18.80 -13.52 2.40
CA GLY A 205 -18.31 -13.42 3.77
C GLY A 205 -18.01 -11.99 4.20
N ASP A 206 -18.01 -11.77 5.50
CA ASP A 206 -17.40 -10.63 6.16
C ASP A 206 -16.78 -11.10 7.48
N TRP A 207 -15.72 -10.41 7.95
CA TRP A 207 -15.00 -10.81 9.16
C TRP A 207 -15.84 -10.66 10.44
N LEU A 208 -16.83 -9.75 10.41
CA LEU A 208 -17.87 -9.64 11.43
C LEU A 208 -19.24 -9.89 10.80
N ASP A 209 -20.15 -10.48 11.54
CA ASP A 209 -21.57 -10.59 11.18
C ASP A 209 -22.33 -9.27 11.49
N ASP A 210 -23.62 -9.20 11.12
CA ASP A 210 -24.47 -8.05 11.38
C ASP A 210 -24.66 -7.73 12.88
N ALA A 211 -24.35 -8.67 13.75
CA ALA A 211 -24.39 -8.49 15.21
C ALA A 211 -23.03 -8.06 15.80
N GLY A 212 -21.98 -7.99 14.97
CA GLY A 212 -20.63 -7.62 15.35
C GLY A 212 -19.79 -8.79 15.89
N ASN A 213 -20.23 -10.03 15.71
CA ASN A 213 -19.43 -11.20 16.11
C ASN A 213 -18.49 -11.60 14.97
N VAL A 214 -17.32 -12.14 15.31
CA VAL A 214 -16.38 -12.71 14.35
C VAL A 214 -17.06 -13.84 13.55
N ASN A 215 -16.84 -13.87 12.23
CA ASN A 215 -17.59 -14.76 11.30
C ASN A 215 -16.68 -15.33 10.20
N VAL A 216 -15.42 -15.63 10.53
CA VAL A 216 -14.49 -16.22 9.56
C VAL A 216 -14.66 -17.74 9.43
N GLU A 217 -15.04 -18.44 10.51
CA GLU A 217 -15.41 -19.86 10.49
C GLU A 217 -16.81 -20.04 9.88
N SER A 218 -16.93 -19.79 8.59
CA SER A 218 -18.19 -19.77 7.84
C SER A 218 -18.07 -20.54 6.52
N GLY A 219 -19.20 -20.73 5.84
CA GLY A 219 -19.20 -21.32 4.49
C GLY A 219 -18.41 -20.47 3.48
N ALA A 220 -18.38 -19.15 3.64
CA ALA A 220 -17.58 -18.24 2.81
C ALA A 220 -16.08 -18.39 3.09
N GLY A 221 -15.68 -18.45 4.37
CA GLY A 221 -14.28 -18.69 4.75
C GLY A 221 -13.76 -20.03 4.21
N ARG A 222 -14.57 -21.08 4.32
CA ARG A 222 -14.26 -22.39 3.76
C ARG A 222 -14.09 -22.32 2.23
N ARG A 223 -15.02 -21.69 1.51
CA ARG A 223 -14.95 -21.56 0.04
C ARG A 223 -13.70 -20.80 -0.40
N ALA A 224 -13.27 -19.80 0.35
CA ALA A 224 -12.04 -19.07 0.08
C ALA A 224 -10.79 -19.95 0.21
N LEU A 225 -10.69 -20.74 1.28
CA LEU A 225 -9.54 -21.63 1.47
C LEU A 225 -9.59 -22.83 0.51
N GLU A 226 -10.76 -23.38 0.19
CA GLU A 226 -10.93 -24.44 -0.83
C GLU A 226 -10.49 -23.98 -2.22
N TRP A 227 -10.66 -22.69 -2.55
CA TRP A 227 -10.12 -22.12 -3.79
C TRP A 227 -8.58 -22.24 -3.82
N TYR A 228 -7.90 -21.82 -2.78
CA TYR A 228 -6.44 -21.90 -2.73
C TYR A 228 -5.94 -23.35 -2.67
N GLN A 229 -6.62 -24.23 -1.94
CA GLN A 229 -6.31 -25.66 -1.98
C GLN A 229 -6.38 -26.21 -3.42
N ARG A 230 -7.44 -25.84 -4.16
CA ARG A 230 -7.62 -26.26 -5.55
C ARG A 230 -6.53 -25.72 -6.47
N THR A 231 -6.04 -24.48 -6.27
CA THR A 231 -4.92 -23.93 -7.07
C THR A 231 -3.62 -24.70 -6.86
N LEU A 232 -3.39 -25.18 -5.65
CA LEU A 232 -2.23 -26.03 -5.29
C LEU A 232 -2.39 -27.44 -5.86
N ASP A 233 -3.56 -28.06 -5.67
CA ASP A 233 -3.83 -29.45 -6.11
C ASP A 233 -3.82 -29.58 -7.63
N SER A 234 -4.32 -28.57 -8.35
CA SER A 234 -4.27 -28.53 -9.81
C SER A 234 -2.89 -28.18 -10.37
N GLY A 235 -1.98 -27.69 -9.53
CA GLY A 235 -0.63 -27.30 -9.89
C GLY A 235 -0.53 -25.99 -10.66
N ILE A 236 -1.61 -25.18 -10.74
CA ILE A 236 -1.52 -23.84 -11.33
C ILE A 236 -0.75 -22.87 -10.42
N THR A 237 -0.67 -23.17 -9.13
CA THR A 237 0.15 -22.45 -8.15
C THR A 237 1.28 -23.36 -7.65
N LYS A 238 2.50 -22.81 -7.53
CA LYS A 238 3.67 -23.56 -7.03
C LYS A 238 3.53 -23.91 -5.55
N PRO A 239 4.03 -25.08 -5.09
CA PRO A 239 3.93 -25.52 -3.70
C PRO A 239 4.59 -24.57 -2.67
N ASN A 240 5.57 -23.76 -3.10
CA ASN A 240 6.27 -22.83 -2.22
C ASN A 240 5.60 -21.43 -2.16
N ILE A 241 4.33 -21.33 -2.52
CA ILE A 241 3.59 -20.06 -2.48
C ILE A 241 3.59 -19.41 -1.10
N ALA A 242 3.65 -20.21 -0.02
CA ALA A 242 3.76 -19.73 1.35
C ALA A 242 5.04 -18.93 1.66
N GLU A 243 6.03 -18.93 0.75
CA GLU A 243 7.26 -18.14 0.85
C GLU A 243 7.17 -16.85 0.01
N THR A 244 6.09 -16.68 -0.78
CA THR A 244 5.97 -15.61 -1.76
C THR A 244 5.47 -14.32 -1.13
N ALA A 245 6.38 -13.36 -0.95
CA ALA A 245 6.06 -12.00 -0.55
C ALA A 245 5.65 -11.12 -1.76
N THR A 246 5.23 -9.89 -1.49
CA THR A 246 4.73 -8.93 -2.49
C THR A 246 5.68 -8.75 -3.67
N ASP A 247 6.95 -8.45 -3.40
CA ASP A 247 7.94 -8.23 -4.46
C ASP A 247 8.38 -9.53 -5.14
N ASN A 248 8.42 -10.66 -4.42
CA ASN A 248 8.70 -11.95 -5.06
C ASN A 248 7.64 -12.30 -6.10
N SER A 249 6.35 -12.10 -5.76
CA SER A 249 5.24 -12.29 -6.69
C SER A 249 5.40 -11.40 -7.93
N ARG A 250 5.67 -10.10 -7.74
CA ARG A 250 5.91 -9.16 -8.83
C ARG A 250 7.09 -9.59 -9.73
N GLN A 251 8.23 -9.94 -9.14
CA GLN A 251 9.45 -10.34 -9.86
C GLN A 251 9.25 -11.60 -10.70
N GLU A 252 8.54 -12.61 -10.18
CA GLU A 252 8.21 -13.84 -10.93
C GLU A 252 7.35 -13.51 -12.16
N PHE A 253 6.37 -12.60 -12.04
CA PHE A 253 5.57 -12.16 -13.19
C PHE A 253 6.41 -11.34 -14.18
N GLN A 254 7.22 -10.41 -13.69
CA GLN A 254 8.12 -9.55 -14.47
C GLN A 254 9.13 -10.37 -15.28
N ALA A 255 9.59 -11.50 -14.75
CA ALA A 255 10.46 -12.45 -15.42
C ALA A 255 9.73 -13.34 -16.46
N GLY A 256 8.41 -13.21 -16.59
CA GLY A 256 7.61 -13.98 -17.55
C GLY A 256 7.27 -15.42 -17.12
N HIS A 257 7.45 -15.74 -15.85
CA HIS A 257 7.23 -17.08 -15.30
C HIS A 257 5.79 -17.34 -14.82
N VAL A 258 4.88 -16.36 -14.97
CA VAL A 258 3.51 -16.43 -14.43
C VAL A 258 2.51 -15.98 -15.48
N VAL A 259 1.38 -16.69 -15.63
CA VAL A 259 0.29 -16.32 -16.53
C VAL A 259 -0.62 -15.27 -15.89
N PHE A 260 -1.07 -15.53 -14.64
CA PHE A 260 -1.95 -14.66 -13.86
C PHE A 260 -1.34 -14.35 -12.49
N MET A 261 -1.41 -13.10 -12.09
CA MET A 261 -0.90 -12.66 -10.78
C MET A 261 -1.85 -11.64 -10.16
N VAL A 262 -2.14 -11.77 -8.88
CA VAL A 262 -2.79 -10.72 -8.09
C VAL A 262 -1.71 -9.91 -7.36
N ASN A 263 -1.66 -8.61 -7.64
CA ASN A 263 -0.73 -7.70 -6.99
C ASN A 263 -1.26 -6.26 -7.01
N TRP A 264 -0.59 -5.37 -6.30
CA TRP A 264 -0.92 -3.95 -6.15
C TRP A 264 -0.69 -3.15 -7.45
N GLY A 265 -1.36 -1.99 -7.55
CA GLY A 265 -1.33 -1.14 -8.74
C GLY A 265 0.06 -0.67 -9.17
N TYR A 266 0.97 -0.44 -8.21
CA TYR A 266 2.34 -0.02 -8.49
C TYR A 266 3.14 -0.99 -9.39
N ALA A 267 2.77 -2.27 -9.40
CA ALA A 267 3.48 -3.29 -10.17
C ALA A 267 3.51 -3.01 -11.68
N TRP A 268 2.49 -2.31 -12.20
CA TRP A 268 2.41 -1.90 -13.62
C TRP A 268 3.66 -1.14 -14.07
N ALA A 269 4.10 -0.14 -13.28
CA ALA A 269 5.26 0.67 -13.65
C ALA A 269 6.52 -0.18 -13.80
N HIS A 270 6.74 -1.15 -12.92
CA HIS A 270 7.86 -2.10 -13.02
C HIS A 270 7.78 -2.94 -14.29
N PHE A 271 6.59 -3.44 -14.66
CA PHE A 271 6.44 -4.24 -15.87
C PHE A 271 6.72 -3.47 -17.14
N GLN A 272 6.43 -2.17 -17.16
CA GLN A 272 6.60 -1.33 -18.35
C GLN A 272 7.95 -0.60 -18.40
N ASN A 273 8.55 -0.27 -17.27
CA ASN A 273 9.70 0.64 -17.23
C ASN A 273 11.03 -0.06 -16.87
N ASP A 274 11.03 -1.11 -16.02
CA ASP A 274 12.26 -1.76 -15.57
C ASP A 274 12.99 -2.41 -16.75
N GLU A 275 14.31 -2.26 -16.79
CA GLU A 275 15.15 -2.77 -17.89
C GLU A 275 15.14 -4.30 -17.97
N ASP A 276 14.98 -4.99 -16.85
CA ASP A 276 14.94 -6.44 -16.73
C ASP A 276 13.54 -7.04 -16.93
N SER A 277 12.53 -6.22 -17.23
CA SER A 277 11.18 -6.70 -17.51
C SER A 277 11.12 -7.44 -18.85
N THR A 278 10.80 -8.74 -18.80
CA THR A 278 10.62 -9.58 -19.99
C THR A 278 9.18 -9.53 -20.54
N VAL A 279 8.26 -8.90 -19.80
CA VAL A 279 6.82 -8.85 -20.12
C VAL A 279 6.36 -7.49 -20.65
N ARG A 280 7.28 -6.54 -20.84
CA ARG A 280 6.97 -5.19 -21.34
C ARG A 280 6.10 -5.21 -22.60
N GLY A 281 4.98 -4.48 -22.57
CA GLY A 281 4.02 -4.43 -23.68
C GLY A 281 3.10 -5.66 -23.80
N ASN A 282 3.31 -6.69 -22.97
CA ASN A 282 2.54 -7.94 -23.00
C ASN A 282 1.74 -8.17 -21.72
N VAL A 283 1.51 -7.13 -20.95
CA VAL A 283 0.76 -7.18 -19.67
C VAL A 283 -0.62 -6.59 -19.87
N GLY A 284 -1.63 -7.30 -19.42
CA GLY A 284 -2.97 -6.79 -19.23
C GLY A 284 -3.32 -6.68 -17.76
N VAL A 285 -4.31 -5.84 -17.45
CA VAL A 285 -4.84 -5.63 -16.11
C VAL A 285 -6.35 -5.84 -16.15
N ALA A 286 -6.90 -6.49 -15.14
CA ALA A 286 -8.33 -6.71 -14.98
C ALA A 286 -8.73 -6.60 -13.48
N PRO A 287 -10.02 -6.41 -13.17
CA PRO A 287 -10.52 -6.61 -11.81
C PRO A 287 -10.21 -8.02 -11.32
N ILE A 288 -10.10 -8.20 -10.00
CA ILE A 288 -9.89 -9.53 -9.42
C ILE A 288 -11.10 -10.43 -9.74
N PRO A 289 -10.89 -11.64 -10.29
CA PRO A 289 -11.99 -12.53 -10.61
C PRO A 289 -12.81 -12.91 -9.37
N ALA A 290 -14.12 -12.96 -9.53
CA ALA A 290 -15.06 -13.41 -8.51
C ALA A 290 -15.28 -14.93 -8.57
N PHE A 291 -15.87 -15.52 -7.54
CA PHE A 291 -16.54 -16.81 -7.70
C PHE A 291 -17.72 -16.69 -8.67
N GLU A 292 -18.06 -17.77 -9.38
CA GLU A 292 -19.27 -17.79 -10.19
C GLU A 292 -20.49 -17.41 -9.36
N GLY A 293 -21.22 -16.37 -9.79
CA GLY A 293 -22.37 -15.80 -9.08
C GLY A 293 -22.00 -14.88 -7.90
N GLY A 294 -20.73 -14.64 -7.64
CA GLY A 294 -20.22 -13.67 -6.65
C GLY A 294 -19.89 -12.33 -7.29
N GLU A 295 -19.38 -11.42 -6.48
CA GLU A 295 -18.90 -10.09 -6.90
C GLU A 295 -17.37 -9.99 -6.79
N SER A 296 -16.78 -9.18 -7.67
CA SER A 296 -15.35 -8.86 -7.60
C SER A 296 -15.06 -7.86 -6.49
N TYR A 297 -14.11 -8.17 -5.65
CA TYR A 297 -13.65 -7.27 -4.59
C TYR A 297 -12.13 -7.13 -4.62
N THR A 298 -11.65 -5.95 -4.27
CA THR A 298 -10.23 -5.67 -4.05
C THR A 298 -10.01 -5.03 -2.69
N CYS A 299 -8.87 -5.30 -2.08
CA CYS A 299 -8.43 -4.58 -0.88
C CYS A 299 -8.04 -3.15 -1.25
N VAL A 300 -8.46 -2.17 -0.43
CA VAL A 300 -7.84 -0.85 -0.43
C VAL A 300 -6.45 -0.94 0.18
N GLY A 301 -5.50 -0.33 -0.48
CA GLY A 301 -4.14 -0.10 -0.01
C GLY A 301 -3.80 1.38 0.00
N GLY A 302 -2.52 1.66 0.15
CA GLY A 302 -1.99 3.00 0.13
C GLY A 302 -1.25 3.35 1.40
N TRP A 303 -0.53 4.47 1.34
CA TRP A 303 0.30 4.95 2.41
C TRP A 303 -0.08 6.37 2.78
N GLN A 304 0.10 6.70 4.05
CA GLN A 304 -0.38 7.92 4.67
C GLN A 304 0.79 8.63 5.33
N TRP A 305 0.81 9.96 5.28
CA TRP A 305 1.75 10.79 5.99
C TRP A 305 1.25 11.04 7.41
N ALA A 306 1.96 10.56 8.40
CA ALA A 306 1.72 10.86 9.80
C ALA A 306 2.82 11.73 10.39
N LEU A 307 2.45 12.56 11.36
CA LEU A 307 3.34 13.47 12.07
C LEU A 307 3.72 12.87 13.43
N ASN A 308 5.00 12.86 13.74
CA ASN A 308 5.50 12.39 15.03
C ASN A 308 5.10 13.34 16.18
N PRO A 309 4.37 12.87 17.20
CA PRO A 309 3.99 13.71 18.34
C PRO A 309 5.19 14.17 19.20
N TYR A 310 6.34 13.52 19.06
CA TYR A 310 7.56 13.78 19.83
C TYR A 310 8.58 14.68 19.08
N GLY A 311 8.32 15.04 17.81
CA GLY A 311 9.16 15.95 17.03
C GLY A 311 9.08 17.40 17.50
N ASP A 312 10.18 18.16 17.35
CA ASP A 312 10.29 19.54 17.85
C ASP A 312 9.74 20.59 16.86
N ASN A 313 9.72 20.30 15.55
CA ASN A 313 9.42 21.27 14.48
C ASN A 313 8.12 20.94 13.73
N LYS A 314 7.06 20.64 14.48
CA LYS A 314 5.80 20.09 13.94
C LYS A 314 5.13 20.96 12.86
N ASP A 315 5.13 22.30 13.03
CA ASP A 315 4.53 23.20 12.02
C ASP A 315 5.27 23.10 10.67
N VAL A 316 6.62 23.07 10.71
CA VAL A 316 7.44 22.91 9.51
C VAL A 316 7.27 21.51 8.93
N ALA A 317 7.24 20.49 9.77
CA ALA A 317 7.03 19.10 9.35
C ALA A 317 5.65 18.94 8.68
N PHE A 318 4.61 19.57 9.24
CA PHE A 318 3.28 19.52 8.60
C PHE A 318 3.25 20.27 7.24
N ASP A 319 3.98 21.39 7.11
CA ASP A 319 4.12 22.07 5.81
C ASP A 319 4.85 21.20 4.77
N VAL A 320 5.85 20.42 5.21
CA VAL A 320 6.49 19.39 4.37
C VAL A 320 5.50 18.29 3.99
N ILE A 321 4.63 17.81 4.90
CA ILE A 321 3.54 16.87 4.54
C ILE A 321 2.66 17.46 3.44
N ARG A 322 2.27 18.73 3.54
CA ARG A 322 1.47 19.39 2.48
C ARG A 322 2.20 19.45 1.16
N HIS A 323 3.51 19.66 1.16
CA HIS A 323 4.34 19.65 -0.05
C HIS A 323 4.35 18.26 -0.73
N TYR A 324 4.55 17.18 0.05
CA TYR A 324 4.55 15.80 -0.45
C TYR A 324 3.15 15.19 -0.65
N SER A 325 2.09 15.90 -0.31
CA SER A 325 0.70 15.55 -0.66
C SER A 325 0.08 16.52 -1.68
N SER A 326 0.91 17.41 -2.29
CA SER A 326 0.47 18.34 -3.33
C SER A 326 -0.01 17.63 -4.60
N PRO A 327 -0.87 18.26 -5.41
CA PRO A 327 -1.28 17.69 -6.71
C PRO A 327 -0.08 17.41 -7.63
N GLU A 328 0.92 18.29 -7.63
CA GLU A 328 2.12 18.19 -8.45
C GLU A 328 2.94 16.95 -8.06
N PHE A 329 3.21 16.78 -6.76
CA PHE A 329 3.96 15.63 -6.30
C PHE A 329 3.23 14.30 -6.57
N GLN A 330 1.94 14.20 -6.23
CA GLN A 330 1.18 12.97 -6.47
C GLN A 330 1.04 12.66 -7.97
N ARG A 331 0.96 13.68 -8.83
CA ARG A 331 0.97 13.52 -10.28
C ARG A 331 2.29 12.90 -10.76
N ASP A 332 3.41 13.48 -10.34
CA ASP A 332 4.74 13.01 -10.76
C ASP A 332 5.05 11.64 -10.15
N LEU A 333 4.60 11.39 -8.93
CA LEU A 333 4.71 10.08 -8.27
C LEU A 333 3.92 8.99 -9.01
N ALA A 334 2.73 9.33 -9.53
CA ALA A 334 1.95 8.43 -10.37
C ALA A 334 2.66 8.11 -11.69
N ILE A 335 3.25 9.10 -12.34
CA ILE A 335 3.92 8.95 -13.64
C ILE A 335 5.23 8.14 -13.49
N VAL A 336 6.05 8.46 -12.49
CA VAL A 336 7.39 7.87 -12.31
C VAL A 336 7.31 6.54 -11.55
N GLY A 337 6.55 6.51 -10.45
CA GLY A 337 6.50 5.38 -9.52
C GLY A 337 5.28 4.47 -9.68
N GLY A 338 4.32 4.83 -10.57
CA GLY A 338 3.07 4.08 -10.73
C GLY A 338 2.20 4.05 -9.47
N ARG A 339 2.41 5.00 -8.53
CA ARG A 339 1.58 5.10 -7.33
C ARG A 339 0.23 5.71 -7.69
N MET A 340 -0.84 5.07 -7.24
CA MET A 340 -2.20 5.54 -7.50
C MET A 340 -2.48 6.82 -6.70
N PRO A 341 -2.82 7.94 -7.36
CA PRO A 341 -3.02 9.19 -6.64
C PRO A 341 -4.15 9.08 -5.62
N ALA A 342 -3.95 9.63 -4.43
CA ALA A 342 -5.05 9.82 -3.48
C ALA A 342 -5.93 11.04 -3.83
N ARG A 343 -5.43 11.95 -4.69
CA ARG A 343 -6.18 13.11 -5.18
C ARG A 343 -7.08 12.75 -6.35
N SER A 344 -8.39 12.93 -6.19
CA SER A 344 -9.42 12.52 -7.14
C SER A 344 -9.28 13.14 -8.54
N ALA A 345 -8.85 14.42 -8.64
CA ALA A 345 -8.70 15.11 -9.91
C ALA A 345 -7.63 14.49 -10.83
N LEU A 346 -6.64 13.79 -10.28
CA LEU A 346 -5.55 13.19 -11.04
C LEU A 346 -5.97 11.97 -11.87
N TYR A 347 -7.12 11.38 -11.59
CA TYR A 347 -7.72 10.35 -12.44
C TYR A 347 -8.31 10.89 -13.76
N GLN A 348 -8.21 12.20 -13.99
CA GLN A 348 -8.56 12.87 -15.24
C GLN A 348 -7.32 13.54 -15.88
N ASP A 349 -6.15 13.46 -15.25
CA ASP A 349 -4.90 14.00 -15.82
C ASP A 349 -4.40 13.13 -16.98
N ALA A 350 -4.23 13.74 -18.15
CA ALA A 350 -3.87 13.01 -19.36
C ALA A 350 -2.52 12.29 -19.28
N ALA A 351 -1.53 12.89 -18.60
CA ALA A 351 -0.20 12.29 -18.49
C ALA A 351 -0.17 11.14 -17.46
N VAL A 352 -0.96 11.25 -16.38
CA VAL A 352 -1.17 10.16 -15.43
C VAL A 352 -1.82 8.97 -16.12
N LEU A 353 -2.86 9.20 -16.93
CA LEU A 353 -3.59 8.14 -17.65
C LEU A 353 -2.79 7.57 -18.83
N GLU A 354 -1.89 8.34 -19.46
CA GLU A 354 -0.96 7.84 -20.47
C GLU A 354 0.06 6.88 -19.85
N ALA A 355 0.61 7.20 -18.68
CA ALA A 355 1.56 6.36 -17.97
C ALA A 355 0.87 5.12 -17.34
N ASN A 356 -0.36 5.28 -16.87
CA ASN A 356 -1.11 4.27 -16.12
C ASN A 356 -2.55 4.15 -16.64
N PRO A 357 -2.78 3.58 -17.84
CA PRO A 357 -4.11 3.55 -18.47
C PRO A 357 -5.15 2.80 -17.64
N HIS A 358 -4.72 1.85 -16.81
CA HIS A 358 -5.60 1.08 -15.91
C HIS A 358 -6.22 1.94 -14.80
N PHE A 359 -5.60 3.06 -14.39
CA PHE A 359 -6.19 3.95 -13.39
C PHE A 359 -7.53 4.52 -13.83
N GLY A 360 -7.63 4.97 -15.09
CA GLY A 360 -8.89 5.43 -15.66
C GLY A 360 -9.88 4.30 -15.97
N ALA A 361 -9.38 3.19 -16.52
CA ALA A 361 -10.20 2.05 -16.91
C ALA A 361 -10.90 1.38 -15.72
N PHE A 362 -10.26 1.40 -14.54
CA PHE A 362 -10.76 0.74 -13.34
C PHE A 362 -11.03 1.69 -12.18
N TYR A 363 -11.32 2.94 -12.48
CA TYR A 363 -11.58 3.97 -11.45
C TYR A 363 -12.70 3.55 -10.47
N ASP A 364 -13.79 2.96 -10.99
CA ASP A 364 -14.90 2.45 -10.16
C ASP A 364 -14.46 1.29 -9.25
N VAL A 365 -13.53 0.44 -9.70
CA VAL A 365 -12.93 -0.63 -8.88
C VAL A 365 -12.12 -0.04 -7.73
N ILE A 366 -11.35 1.02 -8.01
CA ILE A 366 -10.57 1.75 -7.01
C ILE A 366 -11.50 2.38 -5.96
N LEU A 367 -12.59 3.03 -6.40
CA LEU A 367 -13.58 3.62 -5.50
C LEU A 367 -14.34 2.57 -4.68
N GLY A 368 -14.54 1.39 -5.24
CA GLY A 368 -15.20 0.26 -4.59
C GLY A 368 -14.28 -0.64 -3.77
N ALA A 369 -12.98 -0.31 -3.68
CA ALA A 369 -12.02 -1.10 -2.91
C ALA A 369 -12.45 -1.17 -1.43
N ARG A 370 -12.45 -2.40 -0.86
CA ARG A 370 -12.88 -2.63 0.52
C ARG A 370 -11.72 -2.48 1.49
N PRO A 371 -11.92 -1.80 2.62
CA PRO A 371 -10.91 -1.76 3.67
C PRO A 371 -10.75 -3.15 4.29
N ARG A 372 -9.53 -3.46 4.69
CA ARG A 372 -9.27 -4.54 5.63
C ARG A 372 -9.96 -4.22 6.96
N PRO A 373 -10.09 -5.15 7.93
CA PRO A 373 -10.74 -4.88 9.22
C PRO A 373 -10.28 -3.54 9.84
N VAL A 374 -11.22 -2.63 10.12
CA VAL A 374 -10.91 -1.31 10.71
C VAL A 374 -11.12 -1.42 12.22
N THR A 375 -10.02 -1.50 12.98
CA THR A 375 -10.03 -1.63 14.44
C THR A 375 -8.70 -1.14 15.03
N GLU A 376 -8.71 -0.67 16.26
CA GLU A 376 -7.51 -0.35 17.02
C GLU A 376 -6.62 -1.59 17.29
N PHE A 377 -7.21 -2.79 17.28
CA PHE A 377 -6.55 -4.09 17.46
C PHE A 377 -6.01 -4.67 16.14
N TYR A 378 -5.96 -3.88 15.06
CA TYR A 378 -5.63 -4.41 13.73
C TYR A 378 -4.29 -5.16 13.67
N THR A 379 -3.33 -4.82 14.49
CA THR A 379 -2.03 -5.53 14.52
C THR A 379 -2.23 -7.02 14.85
N ASP A 380 -3.04 -7.33 15.87
CA ASP A 380 -3.31 -8.70 16.28
C ASP A 380 -4.23 -9.39 15.26
N VAL A 381 -5.26 -8.70 14.77
CA VAL A 381 -6.16 -9.19 13.72
C VAL A 381 -5.38 -9.60 12.46
N SER A 382 -4.46 -8.75 12.01
CA SER A 382 -3.61 -9.04 10.85
C SER A 382 -2.70 -10.25 11.10
N GLU A 383 -2.03 -10.30 12.27
CA GLU A 383 -1.13 -11.39 12.62
C GLU A 383 -1.86 -12.75 12.62
N ILE A 384 -3.07 -12.79 13.20
CA ILE A 384 -3.89 -14.01 13.26
C ILE A 384 -4.27 -14.46 11.85
N ILE A 385 -4.79 -13.57 11.01
CA ILE A 385 -5.21 -13.94 9.66
C ILE A 385 -4.01 -14.40 8.82
N ARG A 386 -2.94 -13.60 8.74
CA ARG A 386 -1.80 -13.90 7.87
C ARG A 386 -1.02 -15.14 8.27
N SER A 387 -0.87 -15.38 9.58
CA SER A 387 -0.14 -16.56 10.09
C SER A 387 -0.91 -17.84 9.82
N ASN A 388 -2.23 -17.86 10.04
CA ASN A 388 -3.06 -19.02 9.77
C ASN A 388 -3.19 -19.29 8.25
N VAL A 389 -3.38 -18.26 7.43
CA VAL A 389 -3.39 -18.39 5.95
C VAL A 389 -2.05 -18.95 5.45
N ASN A 390 -0.95 -18.44 5.96
CA ASN A 390 0.38 -18.93 5.59
C ASN A 390 0.58 -20.40 6.00
N ALA A 391 0.21 -20.78 7.22
CA ALA A 391 0.30 -22.17 7.70
C ALA A 391 -0.54 -23.12 6.85
N PHE A 392 -1.75 -22.70 6.44
CA PHE A 392 -2.57 -23.44 5.49
C PHE A 392 -1.88 -23.61 4.14
N LEU A 393 -1.38 -22.53 3.54
CA LEU A 393 -0.69 -22.55 2.25
C LEU A 393 0.62 -23.34 2.28
N ALA A 394 1.28 -23.42 3.45
CA ALA A 394 2.44 -24.27 3.69
C ALA A 394 2.07 -25.77 3.89
N GLY A 395 0.78 -26.10 3.94
CA GLY A 395 0.29 -27.46 4.17
C GLY A 395 0.48 -27.96 5.62
N THR A 396 0.67 -27.04 6.58
CA THR A 396 0.86 -27.38 8.00
C THR A 396 -0.44 -27.31 8.80
N GLN A 397 -1.50 -26.70 8.25
CA GLN A 397 -2.84 -26.68 8.83
C GLN A 397 -3.87 -27.16 7.80
N SER A 398 -4.94 -27.81 8.28
CA SER A 398 -6.12 -28.11 7.47
C SER A 398 -7.01 -26.87 7.32
N ILE A 399 -7.96 -26.89 6.39
CA ILE A 399 -8.99 -25.82 6.25
C ILE A 399 -9.76 -25.66 7.59
N ASP A 400 -10.17 -26.76 8.20
CA ASP A 400 -10.93 -26.74 9.45
C ASP A 400 -10.14 -26.12 10.60
N ASP A 401 -8.89 -26.53 10.78
CA ASP A 401 -8.02 -25.98 11.83
C ASP A 401 -7.73 -24.50 11.58
N THR A 402 -7.47 -24.10 10.32
CA THR A 402 -7.19 -22.72 9.95
C THR A 402 -8.37 -21.80 10.28
N LEU A 403 -9.60 -22.20 9.93
CA LEU A 403 -10.79 -21.41 10.21
C LEU A 403 -11.08 -21.33 11.72
N ALA A 404 -10.97 -22.45 12.42
CA ALA A 404 -11.21 -22.48 13.86
C ALA A 404 -10.18 -21.65 14.65
N GLU A 405 -8.90 -21.75 14.31
CA GLU A 405 -7.85 -20.95 14.96
C GLU A 405 -7.96 -19.46 14.64
N MET A 406 -8.33 -19.10 13.39
CA MET A 406 -8.63 -17.70 13.05
C MET A 406 -9.84 -17.18 13.82
N GLN A 407 -10.93 -17.95 13.90
CA GLN A 407 -12.15 -17.56 14.63
C GLN A 407 -11.84 -17.26 16.10
N ILE A 408 -11.23 -18.22 16.81
CA ILE A 408 -10.88 -18.08 18.23
C ILE A 408 -9.91 -16.92 18.45
N GLY A 409 -8.84 -16.84 17.64
CA GLY A 409 -7.84 -15.79 17.79
C GLY A 409 -8.41 -14.39 17.55
N LEU A 410 -9.31 -14.23 16.57
CA LEU A 410 -9.95 -12.94 16.27
C LEU A 410 -10.96 -12.55 17.37
N GLU A 411 -11.70 -13.52 17.95
CA GLU A 411 -12.58 -13.27 19.10
C GLU A 411 -11.76 -12.76 20.29
N ASP A 412 -10.66 -13.46 20.63
CA ASP A 412 -9.77 -13.07 21.72
C ASP A 412 -9.11 -11.69 21.49
N ALA A 413 -8.82 -11.33 20.24
CA ALA A 413 -8.16 -10.06 19.90
C ALA A 413 -9.07 -8.81 20.03
N ILE A 414 -10.40 -8.99 19.93
CA ILE A 414 -11.35 -7.86 19.95
C ILE A 414 -12.16 -7.77 21.25
N GLU A 415 -12.01 -8.75 22.21
CA GLU A 415 -12.57 -8.69 23.55
C GLU A 415 -11.79 -7.72 24.46
#